data_8d74d3a810a2a31d383097dae688abfe
#
_entry.id   8d74d3a810a2a31d383097dae688abfe
#
_cell.length_a   1.000
_cell.length_b   1.000
_cell.length_c   1.000
_cell.angle_alpha   90.00
_cell.angle_beta   90.00
_cell.angle_gamma   90.00
#
_symmetry.space_group_name_H-M   'P 1'
#
loop_
_entity.id
_entity.type
_entity.pdbx_description
1 polymer ?
#
loop_
_entity_poly.entity_id
_entity_poly.type
_entity_poly.pdbx_seq_one_letter_code
_entity_poly.pdbx_strand_id
1 'polypeptide(L)'
;MKDTLWLDLETYCEVPIKNGTHAYAEQVEIIVFAWAFNDGPVYVEDLTKNEPSKELIEHLHNESVTLIAHNSHFDRTVLRHAYHGAPLKIERWQDTMVQALSHSLPGSLDSLCEIFKIDQDKAKDKAGKQLIQLFCKPRPANQKLRRATRETHPLEWARFLDYAKNDILAMRELHKRIPKWNYRGAELALWHLDQKINDRGVCIDLDLVESAIEAVAKAQKDWQNAQLR
;
A
#
# COMPACT_ATOMS: atom_id res chain seq x y z
N MET A 1 17.69 -7.69 -19.34
CA MET A 1 16.89 -6.87 -18.38
C MET A 1 16.96 -7.56 -17.04
N LYS A 2 16.91 -6.82 -15.92
CA LYS A 2 16.73 -7.45 -14.60
C LYS A 2 15.32 -8.03 -14.51
N ASP A 3 15.20 -9.20 -13.91
CA ASP A 3 13.90 -9.78 -13.61
C ASP A 3 13.10 -8.88 -12.68
N THR A 4 11.80 -8.82 -12.86
CA THR A 4 10.90 -7.89 -12.19
C THR A 4 9.68 -8.62 -11.65
N LEU A 5 9.41 -8.44 -10.37
CA LEU A 5 8.15 -8.83 -9.74
C LEU A 5 7.28 -7.59 -9.54
N TRP A 6 6.17 -7.54 -10.24
CA TRP A 6 5.09 -6.57 -10.04
C TRP A 6 4.22 -7.07 -8.93
N LEU A 7 3.87 -6.22 -7.99
CA LEU A 7 3.06 -6.63 -6.84
C LEU A 7 2.14 -5.52 -6.36
N ASP A 8 1.02 -5.94 -5.76
CA ASP A 8 0.03 -5.08 -5.13
C ASP A 8 -0.68 -5.87 -4.03
N LEU A 9 -0.92 -5.25 -2.88
CA LEU A 9 -1.48 -5.88 -1.70
C LEU A 9 -2.84 -5.29 -1.33
N GLU A 10 -3.82 -6.16 -1.18
CA GLU A 10 -5.05 -5.79 -0.51
C GLU A 10 -5.04 -6.31 0.93
N THR A 11 -5.36 -5.44 1.86
CA THR A 11 -5.13 -5.72 3.28
C THR A 11 -6.36 -5.38 4.13
N TYR A 12 -6.51 -6.09 5.24
CA TYR A 12 -7.49 -5.75 6.28
C TYR A 12 -6.78 -5.38 7.59
N CYS A 13 -7.23 -4.32 8.23
CA CYS A 13 -6.77 -3.96 9.57
C CYS A 13 -7.87 -3.20 10.34
N GLU A 14 -7.94 -3.44 11.64
CA GLU A 14 -8.82 -2.65 12.52
C GLU A 14 -8.20 -1.31 12.91
N VAL A 15 -6.87 -1.20 12.84
CA VAL A 15 -6.15 0.06 13.04
C VAL A 15 -6.31 0.93 11.79
N PRO A 16 -6.84 2.15 11.91
CA PRO A 16 -6.95 3.03 10.76
C PRO A 16 -5.58 3.44 10.20
N ILE A 17 -5.43 3.41 8.88
CA ILE A 17 -4.17 3.80 8.19
C ILE A 17 -3.73 5.24 8.52
N LYS A 18 -4.66 6.12 8.91
CA LYS A 18 -4.35 7.50 9.35
C LYS A 18 -3.48 7.56 10.60
N ASN A 19 -3.37 6.47 11.36
CA ASN A 19 -2.49 6.35 12.53
C ASN A 19 -1.02 6.12 12.12
N GLY A 20 -0.74 6.04 10.82
CA GLY A 20 0.57 5.78 10.25
C GLY A 20 0.71 4.38 9.68
N THR A 21 1.48 4.26 8.60
CA THR A 21 1.66 3.00 7.86
C THR A 21 2.30 1.91 8.73
N HIS A 22 3.25 2.27 9.60
CA HIS A 22 3.91 1.30 10.49
C HIS A 22 2.94 0.75 11.54
N ALA A 23 2.21 1.60 12.25
CA ALA A 23 1.20 1.18 13.24
C ALA A 23 0.09 0.31 12.59
N TYR A 24 -0.27 0.61 11.34
CA TYR A 24 -1.18 -0.20 10.56
C TYR A 24 -0.56 -1.58 10.23
N ALA A 25 0.68 -1.60 9.75
CA ALA A 25 1.35 -2.80 9.29
C ALA A 25 1.67 -3.82 10.40
N GLU A 26 1.80 -3.37 11.66
CA GLU A 26 2.00 -4.24 12.82
C GLU A 26 0.82 -5.19 13.09
N GLN A 27 -0.38 -4.82 12.66
CA GLN A 27 -1.62 -5.56 12.92
C GLN A 27 -2.37 -5.94 11.64
N VAL A 28 -1.73 -5.75 10.49
CA VAL A 28 -2.35 -5.96 9.19
C VAL A 28 -2.46 -7.44 8.84
N GLU A 29 -3.55 -7.81 8.18
CA GLU A 29 -3.72 -9.08 7.48
C GLU A 29 -3.69 -8.82 5.97
N ILE A 30 -2.81 -9.49 5.24
CA ILE A 30 -2.85 -9.49 3.77
C ILE A 30 -3.95 -10.45 3.35
N ILE A 31 -4.98 -9.94 2.68
CA ILE A 31 -6.13 -10.73 2.24
C ILE A 31 -6.06 -11.13 0.78
N VAL A 32 -5.43 -10.29 -0.06
CA VAL A 32 -5.17 -10.58 -1.47
C VAL A 32 -3.75 -10.16 -1.81
N PHE A 33 -3.05 -10.99 -2.57
CA PHE A 33 -1.75 -10.67 -3.16
C PHE A 33 -1.85 -10.80 -4.67
N ALA A 34 -1.86 -9.67 -5.37
CA ALA A 34 -1.78 -9.64 -6.82
C ALA A 34 -0.33 -9.49 -7.27
N TRP A 35 0.12 -10.29 -8.24
CA TRP A 35 1.48 -10.23 -8.73
C TRP A 35 1.65 -10.69 -10.17
N ALA A 36 2.75 -10.30 -10.80
CA ALA A 36 3.16 -10.81 -12.09
C ALA A 36 4.70 -10.81 -12.19
N PHE A 37 5.25 -11.82 -12.83
CA PHE A 37 6.68 -11.89 -13.07
C PHE A 37 6.99 -11.48 -14.51
N ASN A 38 7.85 -10.47 -14.66
CA ASN A 38 8.19 -9.86 -15.95
C ASN A 38 6.95 -9.44 -16.76
N ASP A 39 6.85 -9.86 -18.01
CA ASP A 39 5.67 -9.66 -18.85
C ASP A 39 4.69 -10.87 -18.83
N GLY A 40 4.87 -11.77 -17.88
CA GLY A 40 4.03 -12.97 -17.69
C GLY A 40 2.58 -12.65 -17.27
N PRO A 41 1.78 -13.68 -17.04
CA PRO A 41 0.40 -13.55 -16.58
C PRO A 41 0.33 -12.87 -15.21
N VAL A 42 -0.82 -12.25 -14.92
CA VAL A 42 -1.11 -11.74 -13.58
C VAL A 42 -1.79 -12.83 -12.77
N TYR A 43 -1.23 -13.12 -11.62
CA TYR A 43 -1.78 -14.01 -10.60
C TYR A 43 -2.42 -13.18 -9.50
N VAL A 44 -3.52 -13.68 -8.93
CA VAL A 44 -4.20 -13.08 -7.78
C VAL A 44 -4.43 -14.19 -6.76
N GLU A 45 -3.77 -14.09 -5.64
CA GLU A 45 -3.82 -15.08 -4.57
C GLU A 45 -4.73 -14.60 -3.43
N ASP A 46 -5.74 -15.39 -3.13
CA ASP A 46 -6.62 -15.19 -1.98
C ASP A 46 -5.95 -15.81 -0.74
N LEU A 47 -5.39 -14.94 0.11
CA LEU A 47 -4.64 -15.34 1.29
C LEU A 47 -5.53 -15.49 2.54
N THR A 48 -6.84 -15.32 2.41
CA THR A 48 -7.75 -15.52 3.55
C THR A 48 -7.85 -16.99 4.00
N LYS A 49 -7.45 -17.93 3.14
CA LYS A 49 -7.48 -19.38 3.40
C LYS A 49 -6.24 -20.13 2.91
N ASN A 50 -5.42 -19.50 2.12
CA ASN A 50 -4.27 -20.13 1.50
C ASN A 50 -2.99 -19.41 1.93
N GLU A 51 -1.91 -20.17 2.03
CA GLU A 51 -0.58 -19.58 2.09
C GLU A 51 -0.17 -19.08 0.70
N PRO A 52 0.73 -18.10 0.60
CA PRO A 52 1.29 -17.68 -0.67
C PRO A 52 1.89 -18.83 -1.45
N SER A 53 1.78 -18.77 -2.76
CA SER A 53 2.39 -19.80 -3.62
C SER A 53 3.91 -19.85 -3.45
N LYS A 54 4.47 -21.03 -3.64
CA LYS A 54 5.94 -21.24 -3.58
C LYS A 54 6.66 -20.35 -4.59
N GLU A 55 6.09 -20.20 -5.79
CA GLU A 55 6.64 -19.37 -6.85
C GLU A 55 6.74 -17.90 -6.44
N LEU A 56 5.69 -17.33 -5.84
CA LEU A 56 5.71 -15.98 -5.29
C LEU A 56 6.80 -15.81 -4.22
N ILE A 57 6.87 -16.76 -3.29
CA ILE A 57 7.87 -16.73 -2.21
C ILE A 57 9.30 -16.83 -2.78
N GLU A 58 9.54 -17.68 -3.78
CA GLU A 58 10.84 -17.77 -4.46
C GLU A 58 11.25 -16.45 -5.10
N HIS A 59 10.32 -15.74 -5.78
CA HIS A 59 10.58 -14.43 -6.35
C HIS A 59 10.86 -13.37 -5.29
N LEU A 60 10.11 -13.37 -4.18
CA LEU A 60 10.34 -12.45 -3.06
C LEU A 60 11.70 -12.65 -2.41
N HIS A 61 12.17 -13.90 -2.29
CA HIS A 61 13.48 -14.22 -1.70
C HIS A 61 14.66 -14.05 -2.66
N ASN A 62 14.43 -14.00 -3.96
CA ASN A 62 15.50 -13.81 -4.94
C ASN A 62 15.97 -12.35 -4.97
N GLU A 63 17.12 -12.06 -4.36
CA GLU A 63 17.70 -10.71 -4.26
C GLU A 63 18.01 -10.05 -5.63
N SER A 64 18.10 -10.82 -6.71
CA SER A 64 18.33 -10.30 -8.05
C SER A 64 17.08 -9.72 -8.71
N VAL A 65 15.90 -10.09 -8.22
CA VAL A 65 14.60 -9.64 -8.72
C VAL A 65 14.30 -8.22 -8.23
N THR A 66 13.93 -7.33 -9.14
CA THR A 66 13.43 -5.99 -8.82
C THR A 66 11.95 -6.09 -8.44
N LEU A 67 11.56 -5.44 -7.35
CA LEU A 67 10.18 -5.38 -6.85
C LEU A 67 9.58 -4.04 -7.27
N ILE A 68 8.40 -4.06 -7.91
CA ILE A 68 7.72 -2.84 -8.35
C ILE A 68 6.28 -2.83 -7.86
N ALA A 69 5.90 -1.75 -7.19
CA ALA A 69 4.53 -1.47 -6.77
C ALA A 69 4.15 -0.02 -7.08
N HIS A 70 2.89 0.33 -6.89
CA HIS A 70 2.42 1.70 -6.95
C HIS A 70 2.16 2.21 -5.54
N ASN A 71 2.90 3.21 -5.07
CA ASN A 71 3.00 3.59 -3.65
C ASN A 71 3.66 2.47 -2.80
N SER A 72 4.77 1.97 -3.29
CA SER A 72 5.50 0.81 -2.76
C SER A 72 5.93 0.92 -1.28
N HIS A 73 5.92 2.14 -0.71
CA HIS A 73 6.15 2.32 0.74
C HIS A 73 5.14 1.52 1.57
N PHE A 74 3.88 1.48 1.14
CA PHE A 74 2.84 0.70 1.82
C PHE A 74 3.14 -0.80 1.73
N ASP A 75 3.26 -1.33 0.52
CA ASP A 75 3.48 -2.77 0.29
C ASP A 75 4.74 -3.27 0.96
N ARG A 76 5.82 -2.51 0.83
CA ARG A 76 7.11 -2.83 1.45
C ARG A 76 7.02 -2.86 2.97
N THR A 77 6.30 -1.92 3.58
CA THR A 77 6.12 -1.87 5.03
C THR A 77 5.27 -3.04 5.51
N VAL A 78 4.17 -3.33 4.84
CA VAL A 78 3.30 -4.48 5.12
C VAL A 78 4.07 -5.80 5.01
N LEU A 79 4.79 -6.00 3.90
CA LEU A 79 5.57 -7.23 3.67
C LEU A 79 6.69 -7.41 4.71
N ARG A 80 7.31 -6.34 5.19
CA ARG A 80 8.32 -6.41 6.25
C ARG A 80 7.76 -6.99 7.56
N HIS A 81 6.51 -6.67 7.87
CA HIS A 81 5.83 -7.20 9.06
C HIS A 81 5.24 -8.59 8.84
N ALA A 82 4.72 -8.87 7.63
CA ALA A 82 4.06 -10.14 7.33
C ALA A 82 5.02 -11.28 6.97
N TYR A 83 6.14 -10.97 6.32
CA TYR A 83 7.10 -11.97 5.81
C TYR A 83 8.49 -11.77 6.41
N HIS A 84 8.63 -12.10 7.69
CA HIS A 84 9.91 -12.04 8.40
C HIS A 84 10.96 -12.94 7.72
N GLY A 85 12.10 -12.35 7.33
CA GLY A 85 13.22 -13.06 6.69
C GLY A 85 13.28 -12.93 5.17
N ALA A 86 12.27 -12.39 4.50
CA ALA A 86 12.40 -12.03 3.08
C ALA A 86 13.41 -10.87 2.91
N PRO A 87 14.35 -10.96 1.95
CA PRO A 87 15.36 -9.92 1.73
C PRO A 87 14.79 -8.71 0.99
N LEU A 88 13.92 -7.96 1.66
CA LEU A 88 13.20 -6.80 1.12
C LEU A 88 14.05 -5.52 1.18
N LYS A 89 15.33 -5.61 0.77
CA LYS A 89 16.24 -4.46 0.70
C LYS A 89 15.64 -3.37 -0.19
N ILE A 90 15.75 -2.11 0.25
CA ILE A 90 15.14 -0.99 -0.48
C ILE A 90 15.67 -0.84 -1.91
N GLU A 91 16.93 -1.21 -2.15
CA GLU A 91 17.57 -1.14 -3.46
C GLU A 91 16.94 -2.07 -4.51
N ARG A 92 16.13 -3.04 -4.09
CA ARG A 92 15.34 -3.88 -4.98
C ARG A 92 14.05 -3.20 -5.45
N TRP A 93 13.61 -2.14 -4.77
CA TRP A 93 12.30 -1.53 -5.01
C TRP A 93 12.36 -0.41 -6.03
N GLN A 94 11.31 -0.37 -6.83
CA GLN A 94 10.91 0.77 -7.63
C GLN A 94 9.43 1.07 -7.38
N ASP A 95 9.02 2.30 -7.68
CA ASP A 95 7.69 2.81 -7.38
C ASP A 95 7.15 3.60 -8.57
N THR A 96 6.04 3.14 -9.14
CA THR A 96 5.44 3.81 -10.29
C THR A 96 4.78 5.14 -9.93
N MET A 97 4.34 5.32 -8.68
CA MET A 97 3.88 6.62 -8.19
C MET A 97 5.04 7.62 -8.13
N VAL A 98 6.17 7.22 -7.56
CA VAL A 98 7.36 8.09 -7.48
C VAL A 98 7.92 8.38 -8.88
N GLN A 99 7.91 7.40 -9.78
CA GLN A 99 8.24 7.63 -11.19
C GLN A 99 7.34 8.70 -11.81
N ALA A 100 6.03 8.67 -11.55
CA ALA A 100 5.10 9.69 -12.04
C ALA A 100 5.38 11.07 -11.42
N LEU A 101 5.51 11.13 -10.10
CA LEU A 101 5.77 12.38 -9.36
C LEU A 101 7.09 13.04 -9.79
N SER A 102 8.14 12.27 -10.08
CA SER A 102 9.42 12.79 -10.59
C SER A 102 9.32 13.48 -11.97
N HIS A 103 8.20 13.30 -12.65
CA HIS A 103 7.89 13.93 -13.94
C HIS A 103 6.70 14.90 -13.85
N SER A 104 6.39 15.41 -12.65
CA SER A 104 5.29 16.35 -12.39
C SER A 104 3.90 15.82 -12.77
N LEU A 105 3.73 14.50 -12.76
CA LEU A 105 2.44 13.83 -12.95
C LEU A 105 1.77 13.57 -11.61
N PRO A 106 0.45 13.35 -11.55
CA PRO A 106 -0.22 12.99 -10.29
C PRO A 106 0.24 11.64 -9.76
N GLY A 107 0.14 11.44 -8.43
CA GLY A 107 0.49 10.17 -7.78
C GLY A 107 -0.62 9.11 -7.80
N SER A 108 -1.86 9.46 -8.15
CA SER A 108 -2.99 8.51 -8.17
C SER A 108 -2.93 7.61 -9.41
N LEU A 109 -3.07 6.30 -9.22
CA LEU A 109 -3.14 5.30 -10.30
C LEU A 109 -4.29 5.63 -11.27
N ASP A 110 -5.48 5.94 -10.75
CA ASP A 110 -6.67 6.31 -11.52
C ASP A 110 -6.40 7.53 -12.41
N SER A 111 -5.85 8.60 -11.83
CA SER A 111 -5.55 9.84 -12.56
C SER A 111 -4.50 9.62 -13.66
N LEU A 112 -3.50 8.79 -13.39
CA LEU A 112 -2.50 8.42 -14.38
C LEU A 112 -3.12 7.62 -15.54
N CYS A 113 -3.99 6.69 -15.25
CA CYS A 113 -4.72 5.92 -16.28
C CYS A 113 -5.55 6.84 -17.16
N GLU A 114 -6.24 7.85 -16.61
CA GLU A 114 -6.97 8.85 -17.37
C GLU A 114 -6.05 9.67 -18.30
N ILE A 115 -4.94 10.18 -17.76
CA ILE A 115 -3.97 10.99 -18.52
C ILE A 115 -3.36 10.19 -19.68
N PHE A 116 -2.96 8.95 -19.42
CA PHE A 116 -2.32 8.09 -20.41
C PHE A 116 -3.33 7.31 -21.27
N LYS A 117 -4.63 7.52 -21.08
CA LYS A 117 -5.72 6.83 -21.81
C LYS A 117 -5.55 5.31 -21.78
N ILE A 118 -5.24 4.79 -20.60
CA ILE A 118 -5.25 3.35 -20.37
C ILE A 118 -6.70 2.97 -20.14
N ASP A 119 -7.17 2.02 -20.95
CA ASP A 119 -8.55 1.55 -20.87
C ASP A 119 -8.82 0.91 -19.50
N GLN A 120 -9.39 1.71 -18.63
CA GLN A 120 -10.06 1.25 -17.42
C GLN A 120 -11.53 1.57 -17.57
N ASP A 121 -12.37 0.60 -17.36
CA ASP A 121 -13.81 0.82 -17.30
C ASP A 121 -14.10 1.75 -16.10
N LYS A 122 -14.48 3.01 -16.37
CA LYS A 122 -14.78 4.03 -15.33
C LYS A 122 -15.85 3.60 -14.32
N ALA A 123 -16.68 2.64 -14.69
CA ALA A 123 -17.64 2.01 -13.79
C ALA A 123 -16.92 1.10 -12.76
N LYS A 124 -15.74 0.55 -13.12
CA LYS A 124 -14.93 -0.29 -12.22
C LYS A 124 -14.22 0.53 -11.15
N ASP A 125 -13.76 1.76 -11.43
CA ASP A 125 -13.07 2.63 -10.45
C ASP A 125 -13.94 2.97 -9.25
N LYS A 126 -15.22 3.32 -9.48
CA LYS A 126 -16.15 3.57 -8.39
C LYS A 126 -16.46 2.31 -7.60
N ALA A 127 -16.55 1.17 -8.27
CA ALA A 127 -16.73 -0.12 -7.62
C ALA A 127 -15.51 -0.52 -6.80
N GLY A 128 -14.28 -0.27 -7.28
CA GLY A 128 -13.03 -0.55 -6.58
C GLY A 128 -12.96 0.11 -5.20
N LYS A 129 -13.24 1.41 -5.12
CA LYS A 129 -13.28 2.14 -3.83
C LYS A 129 -14.31 1.59 -2.86
N GLN A 130 -15.46 1.12 -3.36
CA GLN A 130 -16.47 0.47 -2.54
C GLN A 130 -16.03 -0.91 -2.05
N LEU A 131 -15.31 -1.67 -2.89
CA LEU A 131 -14.77 -2.97 -2.54
C LEU A 131 -13.67 -2.87 -1.48
N ILE A 132 -12.75 -1.90 -1.62
CA ILE A 132 -11.75 -1.58 -0.59
C ILE A 132 -12.44 -1.20 0.73
N GLN A 133 -13.47 -0.34 0.69
CA GLN A 133 -14.22 0.03 1.90
C GLN A 133 -14.93 -1.18 2.52
N LEU A 134 -15.40 -2.13 1.71
CA LEU A 134 -16.12 -3.31 2.17
C LEU A 134 -15.19 -4.35 2.81
N PHE A 135 -14.03 -4.66 2.18
CA PHE A 135 -13.17 -5.76 2.57
C PHE A 135 -11.96 -5.36 3.39
N CYS A 136 -11.41 -4.15 3.15
CA CYS A 136 -10.16 -3.71 3.78
C CYS A 136 -10.35 -2.96 5.10
N LYS A 137 -11.58 -2.64 5.48
CA LYS A 137 -11.87 -1.87 6.69
C LYS A 137 -12.92 -2.54 7.57
N PRO A 138 -12.85 -2.33 8.89
CA PRO A 138 -13.89 -2.79 9.79
C PRO A 138 -15.21 -2.07 9.48
N ARG A 139 -16.30 -2.82 9.51
CA ARG A 139 -17.65 -2.26 9.36
C ARG A 139 -18.06 -1.45 10.59
N PRO A 140 -18.99 -0.50 10.45
CA PRO A 140 -19.50 0.28 11.58
C PRO A 140 -19.95 -0.59 12.76
N ALA A 141 -19.73 -0.11 13.99
CA ALA A 141 -19.98 -0.86 15.21
C ALA A 141 -21.45 -1.30 15.40
N ASN A 142 -22.40 -0.61 14.77
CA ASN A 142 -23.81 -0.93 14.79
C ASN A 142 -24.22 -2.10 13.86
N GLN A 143 -23.28 -2.64 13.10
CA GLN A 143 -23.53 -3.79 12.23
C GLN A 143 -23.20 -5.10 12.94
N LYS A 144 -24.02 -6.14 12.71
CA LYS A 144 -23.84 -7.46 13.32
C LYS A 144 -22.49 -8.10 12.98
N LEU A 145 -22.01 -7.91 11.74
CA LEU A 145 -20.73 -8.43 11.27
C LEU A 145 -19.73 -7.28 11.19
N ARG A 146 -18.61 -7.39 11.90
CA ARG A 146 -17.52 -6.40 11.90
C ARG A 146 -16.71 -6.42 10.61
N ARG A 147 -16.72 -7.52 9.88
CA ARG A 147 -15.92 -7.75 8.67
C ARG A 147 -16.78 -8.38 7.57
N ALA A 148 -16.65 -7.89 6.35
CA ALA A 148 -17.13 -8.60 5.17
C ALA A 148 -16.04 -9.60 4.73
N THR A 149 -16.46 -10.78 4.28
CA THR A 149 -15.56 -11.85 3.84
C THR A 149 -16.05 -12.42 2.52
N ARG A 150 -15.23 -13.25 1.90
CA ARG A 150 -15.58 -13.98 0.67
C ARG A 150 -16.83 -14.86 0.83
N GLU A 151 -17.11 -15.36 2.05
CA GLU A 151 -18.29 -16.16 2.35
C GLU A 151 -19.54 -15.33 2.46
N THR A 152 -19.42 -14.13 3.04
CA THR A 152 -20.58 -13.25 3.24
C THR A 152 -20.94 -12.42 2.01
N HIS A 153 -19.95 -12.18 1.12
CA HIS A 153 -20.08 -11.35 -0.08
C HIS A 153 -19.34 -11.95 -1.27
N PRO A 154 -19.72 -13.17 -1.75
CA PRO A 154 -18.94 -13.91 -2.74
C PRO A 154 -18.86 -13.23 -4.11
N LEU A 155 -19.91 -12.52 -4.54
CA LEU A 155 -19.92 -11.82 -5.82
C LEU A 155 -19.02 -10.57 -5.81
N GLU A 156 -19.08 -9.82 -4.72
CA GLU A 156 -18.23 -8.65 -4.50
C GLU A 156 -16.78 -9.10 -4.33
N TRP A 157 -16.52 -10.24 -3.69
CA TRP A 157 -15.17 -10.80 -3.56
C TRP A 157 -14.56 -11.15 -4.92
N ALA A 158 -15.32 -11.80 -5.79
CA ALA A 158 -14.85 -12.09 -7.14
C ALA A 158 -14.46 -10.80 -7.90
N ARG A 159 -15.28 -9.75 -7.78
CA ARG A 159 -14.95 -8.43 -8.38
C ARG A 159 -13.72 -7.78 -7.74
N PHE A 160 -13.51 -8.02 -6.45
CA PHE A 160 -12.34 -7.50 -5.73
C PHE A 160 -11.03 -8.14 -6.22
N LEU A 161 -11.05 -9.46 -6.50
CA LEU A 161 -9.91 -10.14 -7.11
C LEU A 161 -9.64 -9.60 -8.54
N ASP A 162 -10.69 -9.35 -9.33
CA ASP A 162 -10.55 -8.73 -10.66
C ASP A 162 -10.00 -7.30 -10.57
N TYR A 163 -10.39 -6.54 -9.54
CA TYR A 163 -9.86 -5.21 -9.27
C TYR A 163 -8.35 -5.27 -9.01
N ALA A 164 -7.89 -6.08 -8.07
CA ALA A 164 -6.46 -6.25 -7.77
C ALA A 164 -5.64 -6.69 -8.99
N LYS A 165 -6.21 -7.56 -9.85
CA LYS A 165 -5.59 -7.94 -11.13
C LYS A 165 -5.40 -6.74 -12.06
N ASN A 166 -6.42 -5.89 -12.16
CA ASN A 166 -6.39 -4.73 -13.05
C ASN A 166 -5.38 -3.68 -12.60
N ASP A 167 -5.14 -3.52 -11.29
CA ASP A 167 -4.14 -2.60 -10.76
C ASP A 167 -2.73 -3.01 -11.19
N ILE A 168 -2.40 -4.30 -11.20
CA ILE A 168 -1.12 -4.80 -11.77
C ILE A 168 -1.01 -4.50 -13.28
N LEU A 169 -2.08 -4.73 -14.05
CA LEU A 169 -2.08 -4.47 -15.48
C LEU A 169 -1.89 -2.98 -15.79
N ALA A 170 -2.61 -2.12 -15.07
CA ALA A 170 -2.49 -0.67 -15.17
C ALA A 170 -1.09 -0.17 -14.80
N MET A 171 -0.56 -0.63 -13.69
CA MET A 171 0.77 -0.27 -13.20
C MET A 171 1.86 -0.64 -14.22
N ARG A 172 1.80 -1.84 -14.81
CA ARG A 172 2.75 -2.29 -15.84
C ARG A 172 2.69 -1.41 -17.08
N GLU A 173 1.50 -1.06 -17.52
CA GLU A 173 1.31 -0.23 -18.71
C GLU A 173 1.76 1.22 -18.44
N LEU A 174 1.46 1.77 -17.27
CA LEU A 174 1.93 3.07 -16.83
C LEU A 174 3.46 3.13 -16.77
N HIS A 175 4.10 2.14 -16.16
CA HIS A 175 5.56 2.09 -16.08
C HIS A 175 6.24 2.13 -17.46
N LYS A 176 5.59 1.56 -18.51
CA LYS A 176 6.09 1.61 -19.89
C LYS A 176 5.94 3.01 -20.50
N ARG A 177 4.86 3.72 -20.19
CA ARG A 177 4.49 5.01 -20.82
C ARG A 177 5.07 6.22 -20.09
N ILE A 178 5.22 6.16 -18.76
CA ILE A 178 5.81 7.25 -17.98
C ILE A 178 7.30 7.34 -18.30
N PRO A 179 7.85 8.54 -18.55
CA PRO A 179 9.27 8.74 -18.76
C PRO A 179 10.11 8.19 -17.59
N LYS A 180 11.37 7.82 -17.87
CA LYS A 180 12.28 7.22 -16.86
C LYS A 180 13.54 8.06 -16.63
N TRP A 181 13.76 9.11 -17.39
CA TRP A 181 15.00 9.88 -17.36
C TRP A 181 15.24 10.59 -16.01
N ASN A 182 14.17 10.97 -15.32
CA ASN A 182 14.22 11.60 -13.99
C ASN A 182 13.91 10.60 -12.84
N TYR A 183 14.00 9.31 -13.12
CA TYR A 183 13.77 8.23 -12.13
C TYR A 183 14.78 7.09 -12.33
N ARG A 184 16.06 7.43 -12.42
CA ARG A 184 17.18 6.47 -12.58
C ARG A 184 18.48 7.03 -12.03
N GLY A 185 19.48 6.17 -11.84
CA GLY A 185 20.79 6.60 -11.39
C GLY A 185 20.74 7.31 -10.03
N ALA A 186 21.24 8.53 -9.97
CA ALA A 186 21.31 9.32 -8.74
C ALA A 186 19.91 9.63 -8.15
N GLU A 187 18.91 9.90 -8.98
CA GLU A 187 17.55 10.21 -8.52
C GLU A 187 16.88 8.99 -7.86
N LEU A 188 17.03 7.81 -8.44
CA LEU A 188 16.54 6.58 -7.83
C LEU A 188 17.29 6.27 -6.52
N ALA A 189 18.60 6.50 -6.48
CA ALA A 189 19.40 6.32 -5.27
C ALA A 189 19.00 7.32 -4.17
N LEU A 190 18.65 8.55 -4.53
CA LEU A 190 18.14 9.56 -3.60
C LEU A 190 16.80 9.12 -3.00
N TRP A 191 15.88 8.60 -3.82
CA TRP A 191 14.63 8.03 -3.32
C TRP A 191 14.88 6.84 -2.38
N HIS A 192 15.80 5.93 -2.71
CA HIS A 192 16.16 4.84 -1.80
C HIS A 192 16.72 5.36 -0.47
N LEU A 193 17.51 6.43 -0.49
CA LEU A 193 18.02 7.07 0.73
C LEU A 193 16.90 7.68 1.57
N ASP A 194 15.96 8.40 0.94
CA ASP A 194 14.77 8.94 1.58
C ASP A 194 13.96 7.84 2.29
N GLN A 195 13.72 6.73 1.59
CA GLN A 195 13.02 5.59 2.16
C GLN A 195 13.77 4.98 3.37
N LYS A 196 15.10 4.90 3.33
CA LYS A 196 15.91 4.45 4.48
C LYS A 196 15.80 5.38 5.67
N ILE A 197 15.77 6.69 5.43
CA ILE A 197 15.62 7.69 6.49
C ILE A 197 14.24 7.54 7.14
N ASN A 198 13.18 7.42 6.32
CA ASN A 198 11.81 7.26 6.81
C ASN A 198 11.62 5.94 7.57
N ASP A 199 12.21 4.84 7.09
CA ASP A 199 12.15 3.53 7.78
C ASP A 199 12.87 3.53 9.12
N ARG A 200 13.98 4.27 9.23
CA ARG A 200 14.71 4.41 10.48
C ARG A 200 13.92 5.22 11.52
N GLY A 201 13.14 6.18 11.04
CA GLY A 201 12.41 7.11 11.88
C GLY A 201 13.32 8.07 12.66
N VAL A 202 12.71 8.78 13.60
CA VAL A 202 13.37 9.74 14.48
C VAL A 202 13.07 9.34 15.92
N CYS A 203 14.09 9.36 16.79
CA CYS A 203 13.90 9.14 18.20
C CYS A 203 13.07 10.27 18.82
N ILE A 204 12.03 9.91 19.55
CA ILE A 204 11.16 10.86 20.26
C ILE A 204 11.36 10.68 21.76
N ASP A 205 11.51 11.80 22.46
CA ASP A 205 11.48 11.85 23.92
C ASP A 205 10.04 11.70 24.40
N LEU A 206 9.68 10.50 24.85
CA LEU A 206 8.31 10.17 25.27
C LEU A 206 7.90 10.95 26.53
N ASP A 207 8.79 11.16 27.48
CA ASP A 207 8.49 11.87 28.73
C ASP A 207 8.14 13.34 28.43
N LEU A 208 8.89 13.95 27.50
CA LEU A 208 8.60 15.30 27.03
C LEU A 208 7.26 15.38 26.31
N VAL A 209 6.94 14.40 25.45
CA VAL A 209 5.68 14.35 24.71
C VAL A 209 4.49 14.19 25.66
N GLU A 210 4.56 13.28 26.62
CA GLU A 210 3.52 13.04 27.61
C GLU A 210 3.27 14.31 28.47
N SER A 211 4.34 14.93 28.96
CA SER A 211 4.28 16.18 29.72
C SER A 211 3.63 17.32 28.89
N ALA A 212 3.95 17.41 27.61
CA ALA A 212 3.37 18.40 26.71
C ALA A 212 1.85 18.15 26.47
N ILE A 213 1.45 16.89 26.30
CA ILE A 213 0.03 16.49 26.17
C ILE A 213 -0.76 16.90 27.41
N GLU A 214 -0.25 16.60 28.61
CA GLU A 214 -0.89 16.97 29.88
C GLU A 214 -1.00 18.49 30.04
N ALA A 215 0.06 19.23 29.72
CA ALA A 215 0.06 20.69 29.78
C ALA A 215 -0.98 21.32 28.85
N VAL A 216 -1.08 20.83 27.60
CA VAL A 216 -2.08 21.27 26.62
C VAL A 216 -3.50 20.95 27.10
N ALA A 217 -3.75 19.73 27.57
CA ALA A 217 -5.05 19.32 28.09
C ALA A 217 -5.51 20.20 29.27
N LYS A 218 -4.59 20.51 30.18
CA LYS A 218 -4.86 21.44 31.31
C LYS A 218 -5.18 22.83 30.82
N ALA A 219 -4.37 23.40 29.93
CA ALA A 219 -4.60 24.74 29.38
C ALA A 219 -5.95 24.84 28.64
N GLN A 220 -6.32 23.84 27.87
CA GLN A 220 -7.63 23.79 27.19
C GLN A 220 -8.79 23.77 28.20
N LYS A 221 -8.70 22.99 29.25
CA LYS A 221 -9.71 22.93 30.33
C LYS A 221 -9.84 24.27 31.06
N ASP A 222 -8.73 24.89 31.39
CA ASP A 222 -8.71 26.19 32.09
C ASP A 222 -9.33 27.28 31.19
N TRP A 223 -9.03 27.28 29.90
CA TRP A 223 -9.61 28.22 28.94
C TRP A 223 -11.14 28.02 28.78
N GLN A 224 -11.62 26.77 28.67
CA GLN A 224 -13.07 26.46 28.60
C GLN A 224 -13.79 26.94 29.87
N ASN A 225 -13.21 26.70 31.05
CA ASN A 225 -13.79 27.15 32.33
C ASN A 225 -13.82 28.67 32.48
N ALA A 226 -12.87 29.39 31.86
CA ALA A 226 -12.84 30.84 31.86
C ALA A 226 -13.93 31.47 30.95
N GLN A 227 -14.32 30.79 29.88
CA GLN A 227 -15.42 31.24 28.99
C GLN A 227 -16.82 31.00 29.55
N LEU A 228 -16.97 30.12 30.54
CA LEU A 228 -18.26 29.80 31.18
C LEU A 228 -18.53 30.67 32.40
N ARG A 229 -17.67 31.62 32.72
CA ARG A 229 -17.82 32.64 33.78
C ARG A 229 -18.11 33.99 33.17
#